data_ba9244d8d78886c04862da7ed4c8162c
#
_entry.id   ba9244d8d78886c04862da7ed4c8162c
#
_cell.length_a   1.000
_cell.length_b   1.000
_cell.length_c   1.000
_cell.angle_alpha   90.00
_cell.angle_beta   90.00
_cell.angle_gamma   90.00
#
_symmetry.space_group_name_H-M   'P 1'
#
loop_
_entity.id
_entity.type
_entity.pdbx_description
1 polymer ?
#
loop_
_entity_poly.entity_id
_entity_poly.type
_entity_poly.pdbx_seq_one_letter_code
_entity_poly.pdbx_strand_id
1 'polypeptide(L)'
;MVKILHQKIYITIVRRLKTDKKTFDISNEGGFYMSGDVNKKRENYISWEEYFMAIAKLSAMRSKDPSTQVGACIVSNDNRILSIGYNGAPNGFSDEEFPWAREGKNLDTKYPYVCHAEMNAILNYRGSKKDLENAKIYVDLFPCNECAKIIIQSGIKEVVYLSDKYADSENNIASRKLFDCCGVNYRKIDLKEDKKIAIELK
;
A
#
# COMPACT_ATOMS: atom_id res chain seq x y z
N MET A 1 -11.00 -37.01 9.59
CA MET A 1 -11.92 -35.88 9.38
C MET A 1 -11.12 -34.60 9.58
N VAL A 2 -10.57 -34.05 8.48
CA VAL A 2 -9.69 -32.86 8.51
C VAL A 2 -10.59 -31.63 8.49
N LYS A 3 -10.57 -30.83 9.57
CA LYS A 3 -11.22 -29.52 9.60
C LYS A 3 -10.41 -28.56 8.72
N ILE A 4 -10.96 -28.21 7.56
CA ILE A 4 -10.42 -27.13 6.73
C ILE A 4 -10.74 -25.83 7.46
N LEU A 5 -9.72 -25.20 8.05
CA LEU A 5 -9.82 -23.84 8.57
C LEU A 5 -9.93 -22.88 7.37
N HIS A 6 -11.07 -22.24 7.22
CA HIS A 6 -11.24 -21.14 6.28
C HIS A 6 -10.39 -19.95 6.73
N GLN A 7 -9.33 -19.66 5.98
CA GLN A 7 -8.46 -18.53 6.27
C GLN A 7 -9.12 -17.27 5.73
N LYS A 8 -9.63 -16.41 6.61
CA LYS A 8 -10.15 -15.07 6.24
C LYS A 8 -8.99 -14.09 6.15
N ILE A 9 -8.78 -13.49 4.99
CA ILE A 9 -7.79 -12.44 4.79
C ILE A 9 -8.49 -11.09 5.03
N TYR A 10 -8.04 -10.34 6.04
CA TYR A 10 -8.57 -9.03 6.36
C TYR A 10 -7.60 -7.93 5.92
N ILE A 11 -8.04 -7.08 4.99
CA ILE A 11 -7.33 -5.85 4.67
C ILE A 11 -7.94 -4.75 5.54
N THR A 12 -7.21 -4.33 6.58
CA THR A 12 -7.68 -3.28 7.48
C THR A 12 -7.02 -1.96 7.10
N ILE A 13 -7.81 -1.01 6.63
CA ILE A 13 -7.41 0.38 6.44
C ILE A 13 -7.92 1.15 7.67
N VAL A 14 -7.07 1.37 8.67
CA VAL A 14 -7.48 1.98 9.95
C VAL A 14 -6.93 3.40 10.09
N ARG A 15 -7.82 4.36 10.33
CA ARG A 15 -7.48 5.64 10.95
C ARG A 15 -7.81 5.54 12.44
N ARG A 16 -6.82 5.62 13.31
CA ARG A 16 -7.00 5.54 14.77
C ARG A 16 -7.65 6.84 15.28
N LEU A 17 -8.95 6.85 15.46
CA LEU A 17 -9.62 7.83 16.30
C LEU A 17 -9.71 7.27 17.73
N LYS A 18 -9.27 8.07 18.72
CA LYS A 18 -9.54 7.80 20.13
C LYS A 18 -11.01 8.16 20.37
N THR A 19 -11.89 7.17 20.52
CA THR A 19 -13.09 7.28 21.36
C THR A 19 -13.74 5.90 21.52
N ASP A 20 -14.04 5.59 22.77
CA ASP A 20 -15.01 4.68 23.36
C ASP A 20 -15.36 3.32 22.74
N LYS A 21 -15.02 2.32 23.56
CA LYS A 21 -15.40 0.92 23.43
C LYS A 21 -16.92 0.75 23.33
N LYS A 22 -17.41 0.36 22.16
CA LYS A 22 -18.56 -0.53 22.03
C LYS A 22 -18.18 -1.66 21.08
N THR A 23 -17.88 -2.80 21.65
CA THR A 23 -17.75 -4.07 20.95
C THR A 23 -19.12 -4.47 20.40
N PHE A 24 -19.28 -4.44 19.09
CA PHE A 24 -20.37 -5.15 18.42
C PHE A 24 -19.83 -6.51 17.97
N ASP A 25 -20.31 -7.55 18.63
CA ASP A 25 -20.13 -8.93 18.22
C ASP A 25 -21.02 -9.17 17.00
N ILE A 26 -20.42 -9.37 15.81
CA ILE A 26 -21.16 -9.79 14.61
C ILE A 26 -20.78 -11.25 14.35
N SER A 27 -21.36 -12.15 15.16
CA SER A 27 -21.58 -13.52 14.78
C SER A 27 -22.93 -13.61 14.06
N ASN A 28 -22.93 -13.47 12.74
CA ASN A 28 -24.04 -14.00 11.95
C ASN A 28 -23.53 -14.44 10.57
N GLU A 29 -23.60 -15.72 10.38
CA GLU A 29 -23.49 -16.41 9.11
C GLU A 29 -24.62 -15.90 8.19
N GLY A 30 -24.28 -15.24 7.11
CA GLY A 30 -25.21 -14.83 6.09
C GLY A 30 -24.60 -13.80 5.17
N GLY A 31 -24.34 -14.17 3.96
CA GLY A 31 -23.99 -13.22 2.91
C GLY A 31 -25.01 -12.07 2.91
N PHE A 32 -24.52 -10.85 3.05
CA PHE A 32 -25.36 -9.65 3.04
C PHE A 32 -25.89 -9.42 1.61
N TYR A 33 -26.91 -10.17 1.24
CA TYR A 33 -27.78 -9.79 0.13
C TYR A 33 -28.77 -8.78 0.66
N MET A 34 -28.44 -7.50 0.59
CA MET A 34 -29.46 -6.48 0.68
C MET A 34 -30.41 -6.67 -0.50
N SER A 35 -31.68 -6.88 -0.24
CA SER A 35 -32.77 -6.85 -1.22
C SER A 35 -32.93 -5.41 -1.72
N GLY A 36 -31.95 -4.93 -2.50
CA GLY A 36 -32.05 -3.69 -3.25
C GLY A 36 -32.86 -3.94 -4.52
N ASP A 37 -33.60 -2.95 -4.98
CA ASP A 37 -34.22 -2.95 -6.28
C ASP A 37 -33.17 -3.34 -7.33
N VAL A 38 -33.33 -4.50 -7.95
CA VAL A 38 -32.38 -5.06 -8.94
C VAL A 38 -32.15 -4.14 -10.16
N ASN A 39 -33.00 -3.14 -10.32
CA ASN A 39 -32.90 -2.14 -11.39
C ASN A 39 -32.08 -0.90 -10.99
N LYS A 40 -31.58 -0.83 -9.73
CA LYS A 40 -30.74 0.28 -9.26
C LYS A 40 -29.28 -0.17 -9.06
N LYS A 41 -28.36 0.76 -9.29
CA LYS A 41 -26.95 0.51 -8.99
C LYS A 41 -26.77 0.18 -7.50
N ARG A 42 -25.82 -0.68 -7.20
CA ARG A 42 -25.39 -0.94 -5.83
C ARG A 42 -24.80 0.33 -5.20
N GLU A 43 -25.15 0.67 -3.97
CA GLU A 43 -24.68 1.88 -3.28
C GLU A 43 -23.42 1.63 -2.43
N ASN A 44 -23.22 0.40 -1.95
CA ASN A 44 -22.16 0.03 -1.04
C ASN A 44 -20.86 -0.43 -1.75
N TYR A 45 -20.55 0.14 -2.90
CA TYR A 45 -19.27 -0.11 -3.58
C TYR A 45 -18.17 0.78 -3.01
N ILE A 46 -16.92 0.30 -3.09
CA ILE A 46 -15.74 1.07 -2.66
C ILE A 46 -15.39 2.15 -3.68
N SER A 47 -14.84 3.27 -3.21
CA SER A 47 -14.32 4.32 -4.08
C SER A 47 -13.05 3.89 -4.80
N TRP A 48 -12.65 4.61 -5.85
CA TRP A 48 -11.39 4.38 -6.55
C TRP A 48 -10.18 4.49 -5.62
N GLU A 49 -10.17 5.45 -4.70
CA GLU A 49 -9.07 5.61 -3.75
C GLU A 49 -8.99 4.43 -2.77
N GLU A 50 -10.12 4.00 -2.23
CA GLU A 50 -10.18 2.80 -1.38
C GLU A 50 -9.72 1.56 -2.14
N TYR A 51 -10.12 1.42 -3.41
CA TYR A 51 -9.72 0.30 -4.25
C TYR A 51 -8.21 0.27 -4.48
N PHE A 52 -7.61 1.39 -4.90
CA PHE A 52 -6.17 1.42 -5.18
C PHE A 52 -5.32 1.29 -3.91
N MET A 53 -5.75 1.88 -2.80
CA MET A 53 -5.08 1.68 -1.52
C MET A 53 -5.22 0.24 -1.01
N ALA A 54 -6.38 -0.41 -1.23
CA ALA A 54 -6.56 -1.81 -0.91
C ALA A 54 -5.64 -2.72 -1.75
N ILE A 55 -5.44 -2.41 -3.04
CA ILE A 55 -4.48 -3.12 -3.89
C ILE A 55 -3.04 -2.94 -3.37
N ALA A 56 -2.64 -1.73 -2.97
CA ALA A 56 -1.34 -1.50 -2.34
C ALA A 56 -1.21 -2.36 -1.06
N LYS A 57 -2.21 -2.36 -0.18
CA LYS A 57 -2.25 -3.20 1.03
C LYS A 57 -2.19 -4.70 0.74
N LEU A 58 -2.90 -5.15 -0.29
CA LEU A 58 -2.87 -6.56 -0.71
C LEU A 58 -1.46 -6.92 -1.22
N SER A 59 -0.82 -6.02 -1.98
CA SER A 59 0.55 -6.20 -2.45
C SER A 59 1.53 -6.31 -1.28
N ALA A 60 1.37 -5.50 -0.23
CA ALA A 60 2.19 -5.57 0.99
C ALA A 60 2.19 -6.96 1.64
N MET A 61 1.09 -7.72 1.53
CA MET A 61 0.98 -9.08 2.06
C MET A 61 1.91 -10.08 1.37
N ARG A 62 2.49 -9.72 0.23
CA ARG A 62 3.54 -10.52 -0.44
C ARG A 62 4.93 -10.29 0.14
N SER A 63 5.13 -9.21 0.90
CA SER A 63 6.41 -8.93 1.53
C SER A 63 6.75 -10.01 2.58
N LYS A 64 7.98 -10.49 2.54
CA LYS A 64 8.54 -11.44 3.51
C LYS A 64 9.25 -10.74 4.67
N ASP A 65 9.30 -9.40 4.66
CA ASP A 65 9.88 -8.62 5.75
C ASP A 65 9.12 -8.87 7.06
N PRO A 66 9.77 -9.41 8.10
CA PRO A 66 9.09 -9.76 9.34
C PRO A 66 8.63 -8.53 10.14
N SER A 67 9.18 -7.34 9.82
CA SER A 67 8.97 -6.13 10.63
C SER A 67 8.02 -5.12 9.99
N THR A 68 8.13 -4.90 8.68
CA THR A 68 7.36 -3.86 7.99
C THR A 68 7.05 -4.29 6.57
N GLN A 69 5.80 -4.58 6.30
CA GLN A 69 5.31 -4.91 4.98
C GLN A 69 4.70 -3.67 4.36
N VAL A 70 5.23 -3.26 3.21
CA VAL A 70 4.79 -2.08 2.46
C VAL A 70 4.41 -2.49 1.05
N GLY A 71 3.34 -1.93 0.53
CA GLY A 71 2.90 -2.11 -0.84
C GLY A 71 2.66 -0.79 -1.55
N ALA A 72 2.79 -0.84 -2.87
CA ALA A 72 2.55 0.30 -3.74
C ALA A 72 1.72 -0.11 -4.95
N CYS A 73 0.88 0.80 -5.44
CA CYS A 73 0.06 0.65 -6.64
C CYS A 73 0.16 1.92 -7.48
N ILE A 74 0.66 1.81 -8.72
CA ILE A 74 0.74 2.91 -9.66
C ILE A 74 -0.49 2.89 -10.56
N VAL A 75 -1.12 4.05 -10.70
CA VAL A 75 -2.40 4.22 -11.38
C VAL A 75 -2.32 5.38 -12.36
N SER A 76 -2.81 5.19 -13.57
CA SER A 76 -2.96 6.24 -14.57
C SER A 76 -4.09 7.22 -14.22
N ASN A 77 -4.13 8.38 -14.89
CA ASN A 77 -5.18 9.37 -14.66
C ASN A 77 -6.59 8.88 -15.04
N ASP A 78 -6.69 7.86 -15.88
CA ASP A 78 -7.95 7.22 -16.28
C ASP A 78 -8.30 6.00 -15.42
N ASN A 79 -7.72 5.90 -14.21
CA ASN A 79 -7.98 4.87 -13.20
C ASN A 79 -7.59 3.45 -13.62
N ARG A 80 -6.55 3.28 -14.43
CA ARG A 80 -6.00 1.96 -14.74
C ARG A 80 -4.80 1.66 -13.86
N ILE A 81 -4.74 0.47 -13.28
CA ILE A 81 -3.55 0.02 -12.58
C ILE A 81 -2.46 -0.26 -13.62
N LEU A 82 -1.35 0.46 -13.50
CA LEU A 82 -0.18 0.31 -14.38
C LEU A 82 0.78 -0.74 -13.82
N SER A 83 1.03 -0.70 -12.51
CA SER A 83 1.95 -1.60 -11.84
C SER A 83 1.67 -1.67 -10.34
N ILE A 84 2.19 -2.72 -9.72
CA ILE A 84 2.19 -2.92 -8.27
C ILE A 84 3.59 -3.32 -7.80
N GLY A 85 3.89 -3.05 -6.53
CA GLY A 85 5.13 -3.45 -5.89
C GLY A 85 4.94 -3.71 -4.40
N TYR A 86 5.88 -4.42 -3.81
CA TYR A 86 6.00 -4.61 -2.37
C TYR A 86 7.49 -4.66 -2.00
N ASN A 87 7.82 -4.37 -0.74
CA ASN A 87 9.21 -4.39 -0.31
C ASN A 87 9.73 -5.81 -0.14
N GLY A 88 11.01 -6.02 -0.49
CA GLY A 88 11.62 -7.35 -0.42
C GLY A 88 13.09 -7.35 -0.80
N ALA A 89 13.70 -8.54 -0.79
CA ALA A 89 15.04 -8.76 -1.27
C ALA A 89 15.14 -8.45 -2.78
N PRO A 90 16.30 -8.02 -3.27
CA PRO A 90 16.55 -7.89 -4.71
C PRO A 90 16.41 -9.25 -5.41
N ASN A 91 16.02 -9.21 -6.70
CA ASN A 91 15.94 -10.42 -7.52
C ASN A 91 17.26 -11.17 -7.51
N GLY A 92 17.20 -12.47 -7.22
CA GLY A 92 18.37 -13.35 -7.17
C GLY A 92 19.03 -13.46 -5.79
N PHE A 93 18.64 -12.63 -4.82
CA PHE A 93 19.06 -12.81 -3.43
C PHE A 93 18.08 -13.80 -2.76
N SER A 94 18.60 -14.88 -2.17
CA SER A 94 17.78 -15.85 -1.43
C SER A 94 17.13 -15.20 -0.21
N ASP A 95 15.84 -15.42 -0.01
CA ASP A 95 15.13 -14.89 1.17
C ASP A 95 15.64 -15.51 2.48
N GLU A 96 16.19 -16.72 2.44
CA GLU A 96 16.77 -17.42 3.58
C GLU A 96 18.14 -16.85 3.99
N GLU A 97 18.88 -16.28 3.04
CA GLU A 97 20.20 -15.66 3.26
C GLU A 97 20.11 -14.16 3.49
N PHE A 98 18.97 -13.55 3.16
CA PHE A 98 18.76 -12.12 3.25
C PHE A 98 18.78 -11.63 4.72
N PRO A 99 19.55 -10.56 5.05
CA PRO A 99 19.62 -10.06 6.41
C PRO A 99 18.36 -9.27 6.82
N TRP A 100 17.35 -9.96 7.34
CA TRP A 100 16.07 -9.35 7.72
C TRP A 100 16.12 -8.52 9.02
N ALA A 101 17.24 -8.53 9.75
CA ALA A 101 17.39 -7.81 11.02
C ALA A 101 17.21 -6.29 10.87
N ARG A 102 16.72 -5.65 11.94
CA ARG A 102 16.63 -4.19 12.04
C ARG A 102 17.74 -3.58 12.88
N GLU A 103 18.35 -4.39 13.73
CA GLU A 103 19.36 -3.99 14.70
C GLU A 103 20.64 -4.77 14.45
N GLY A 104 21.79 -4.14 14.70
CA GLY A 104 23.10 -4.72 14.45
C GLY A 104 24.02 -3.77 13.70
N LYS A 105 25.10 -4.30 13.16
CA LYS A 105 25.96 -3.54 12.25
C LYS A 105 25.19 -3.29 10.96
N ASN A 106 25.38 -2.14 10.32
CA ASN A 106 24.62 -1.73 9.15
C ASN A 106 24.55 -2.82 8.07
N LEU A 107 25.66 -3.49 7.77
CA LEU A 107 25.73 -4.55 6.76
C LEU A 107 25.06 -5.87 7.19
N ASP A 108 24.75 -6.04 8.46
CA ASP A 108 24.03 -7.20 9.00
C ASP A 108 22.54 -6.96 9.09
N THR A 109 22.07 -5.82 8.58
CA THR A 109 20.64 -5.42 8.58
C THR A 109 20.10 -5.34 7.16
N LYS A 110 18.76 -5.33 7.06
CA LYS A 110 18.07 -5.21 5.76
C LYS A 110 18.25 -3.87 5.06
N TYR A 111 18.57 -2.80 5.80
CA TYR A 111 18.50 -1.43 5.29
C TYR A 111 19.36 -1.12 4.08
N PRO A 112 20.60 -1.63 3.94
CA PRO A 112 21.40 -1.42 2.73
C PRO A 112 20.90 -2.19 1.50
N TYR A 113 20.06 -3.20 1.68
CA TYR A 113 19.75 -4.19 0.64
C TYR A 113 18.29 -4.24 0.21
N VAL A 114 17.35 -3.87 1.09
CA VAL A 114 15.93 -4.02 0.81
C VAL A 114 15.47 -3.09 -0.31
N CYS A 115 14.81 -3.66 -1.33
CA CYS A 115 14.11 -2.88 -2.34
C CYS A 115 12.75 -2.44 -1.78
N HIS A 116 12.47 -1.15 -1.81
CA HIS A 116 11.21 -0.60 -1.34
C HIS A 116 10.06 -0.85 -2.32
N ALA A 117 8.84 -0.80 -1.83
CA ALA A 117 7.64 -1.09 -2.60
C ALA A 117 7.46 -0.15 -3.81
N GLU A 118 7.76 1.14 -3.63
CA GLU A 118 7.64 2.16 -4.67
C GLU A 118 8.66 1.92 -5.79
N MET A 119 9.92 1.61 -5.42
CA MET A 119 10.95 1.22 -6.38
C MET A 119 10.52 0.01 -7.19
N ASN A 120 10.05 -1.05 -6.49
CA ASN A 120 9.60 -2.27 -7.16
C ASN A 120 8.39 -2.02 -8.05
N ALA A 121 7.42 -1.19 -7.65
CA ALA A 121 6.29 -0.84 -8.48
C ALA A 121 6.73 -0.14 -9.77
N ILE A 122 7.68 0.81 -9.70
CA ILE A 122 8.18 1.52 -10.88
C ILE A 122 8.99 0.58 -11.79
N LEU A 123 9.88 -0.25 -11.22
CA LEU A 123 10.71 -1.16 -11.99
C LEU A 123 9.95 -2.37 -12.56
N ASN A 124 8.84 -2.78 -11.95
CA ASN A 124 7.97 -3.84 -12.47
C ASN A 124 7.12 -3.37 -13.65
N TYR A 125 6.97 -2.05 -13.85
CA TYR A 125 6.23 -1.54 -14.99
C TYR A 125 6.95 -1.87 -16.31
N ARG A 126 6.24 -2.51 -17.24
CA ARG A 126 6.79 -2.99 -18.53
C ARG A 126 6.31 -2.20 -19.74
N GLY A 127 5.48 -1.19 -19.53
CA GLY A 127 5.00 -0.31 -20.59
C GLY A 127 5.96 0.85 -20.89
N SER A 128 5.45 1.87 -21.55
CA SER A 128 6.22 3.07 -21.87
C SER A 128 6.43 3.93 -20.61
N LYS A 129 7.64 4.48 -20.44
CA LYS A 129 7.89 5.46 -19.37
C LYS A 129 6.90 6.65 -19.45
N LYS A 130 6.43 6.97 -20.63
CA LYS A 130 5.44 8.05 -20.87
C LYS A 130 4.12 7.78 -20.13
N ASP A 131 3.75 6.53 -19.91
CA ASP A 131 2.50 6.17 -19.19
C ASP A 131 2.60 6.48 -17.69
N LEU A 132 3.83 6.57 -17.14
CA LEU A 132 4.06 6.99 -15.76
C LEU A 132 4.02 8.52 -15.59
N GLU A 133 4.13 9.27 -16.68
CA GLU A 133 4.03 10.73 -16.63
C GLU A 133 2.64 11.13 -16.18
N ASN A 134 2.58 11.95 -15.12
CA ASN A 134 1.34 12.38 -14.46
C ASN A 134 0.51 11.25 -13.78
N ALA A 135 1.03 10.02 -13.70
CA ALA A 135 0.41 8.96 -12.93
C ALA A 135 0.39 9.29 -11.42
N LYS A 136 -0.39 8.50 -10.69
CA LYS A 136 -0.47 8.52 -9.23
C LYS A 136 0.14 7.25 -8.66
N ILE A 137 0.78 7.35 -7.49
CA ILE A 137 1.20 6.19 -6.72
C ILE A 137 0.48 6.17 -5.37
N TYR A 138 -0.17 5.06 -5.09
CA TYR A 138 -0.77 4.75 -3.79
C TYR A 138 0.21 3.90 -3.01
N VAL A 139 0.51 4.28 -1.78
CA VAL A 139 1.45 3.57 -0.92
C VAL A 139 0.97 3.60 0.53
N ASP A 140 1.11 2.50 1.25
CA ASP A 140 0.62 2.43 2.62
C ASP A 140 1.54 3.14 3.64
N LEU A 141 2.79 3.43 3.27
CA LEU A 141 3.72 4.22 4.07
C LEU A 141 4.33 5.35 3.25
N PHE A 142 4.39 6.57 3.80
CA PHE A 142 4.96 7.72 3.10
C PHE A 142 6.39 7.43 2.60
N PRO A 143 6.72 7.76 1.32
CA PRO A 143 7.99 7.42 0.70
C PRO A 143 9.19 8.06 1.39
N CYS A 144 10.29 7.33 1.52
CA CYS A 144 11.57 7.90 1.94
C CYS A 144 12.21 8.74 0.82
N ASN A 145 13.30 9.44 1.14
CA ASN A 145 14.02 10.30 0.18
C ASN A 145 14.54 9.53 -1.06
N GLU A 146 14.95 8.25 -0.90
CA GLU A 146 15.39 7.45 -2.05
C GLU A 146 14.23 7.14 -2.99
N CYS A 147 13.09 6.72 -2.44
CA CYS A 147 11.88 6.50 -3.25
C CYS A 147 11.34 7.78 -3.86
N ALA A 148 11.42 8.92 -3.15
CA ALA A 148 11.02 10.22 -3.69
C ALA A 148 11.79 10.58 -4.96
N LYS A 149 13.11 10.35 -4.98
CA LYS A 149 13.94 10.58 -6.17
C LYS A 149 13.47 9.71 -7.36
N ILE A 150 13.20 8.44 -7.13
CA ILE A 150 12.75 7.52 -8.19
C ILE A 150 11.36 7.91 -8.70
N ILE A 151 10.43 8.26 -7.81
CA ILE A 151 9.08 8.74 -8.14
C ILE A 151 9.16 9.98 -9.04
N ILE A 152 9.96 10.98 -8.65
CA ILE A 152 10.17 12.20 -9.43
C ILE A 152 10.74 11.88 -10.83
N GLN A 153 11.79 11.04 -10.89
CA GLN A 153 12.47 10.69 -12.15
C GLN A 153 11.61 9.81 -13.07
N SER A 154 10.61 9.13 -12.53
CA SER A 154 9.63 8.38 -13.33
C SER A 154 8.56 9.26 -13.97
N GLY A 155 8.40 10.51 -13.51
CA GLY A 155 7.36 11.43 -13.99
C GLY A 155 6.03 11.34 -13.26
N ILE A 156 5.92 10.51 -12.22
CA ILE A 156 4.74 10.45 -11.35
C ILE A 156 4.54 11.80 -10.66
N LYS A 157 3.29 12.29 -10.60
CA LYS A 157 2.96 13.63 -10.11
C LYS A 157 2.09 13.65 -8.84
N GLU A 158 1.59 12.53 -8.39
CA GLU A 158 0.81 12.47 -7.16
C GLU A 158 1.17 11.24 -6.33
N VAL A 159 1.42 11.46 -5.03
CA VAL A 159 1.62 10.42 -4.02
C VAL A 159 0.45 10.43 -3.06
N VAL A 160 -0.30 9.33 -3.00
CA VAL A 160 -1.38 9.13 -2.03
C VAL A 160 -0.93 8.11 -0.99
N TYR A 161 -0.78 8.53 0.26
CA TYR A 161 -0.26 7.65 1.31
C TYR A 161 -1.27 7.42 2.43
N LEU A 162 -1.16 6.26 3.10
CA LEU A 162 -2.03 5.91 4.21
C LEU A 162 -1.44 6.34 5.56
N SER A 163 -0.14 6.15 5.75
CA SER A 163 0.55 6.44 7.02
C SER A 163 1.84 7.22 6.78
N ASP A 164 2.12 8.16 7.66
CA ASP A 164 3.35 8.94 7.73
C ASP A 164 4.03 8.82 9.11
N LYS A 165 3.99 7.63 9.69
CA LYS A 165 4.49 7.38 11.06
C LYS A 165 5.96 7.78 11.31
N TYR A 166 6.73 8.05 10.25
CA TYR A 166 8.11 8.52 10.32
C TYR A 166 8.24 9.98 9.84
N ALA A 167 7.17 10.79 9.92
CA ALA A 167 7.12 12.16 9.40
C ALA A 167 8.29 13.04 9.86
N ASP A 168 8.76 12.85 11.09
CA ASP A 168 9.83 13.64 11.72
C ASP A 168 11.25 13.11 11.43
N SER A 169 11.39 12.02 10.67
CA SER A 169 12.70 11.52 10.26
C SER A 169 13.34 12.39 9.19
N GLU A 170 14.66 12.53 9.20
CA GLU A 170 15.40 13.27 8.17
C GLU A 170 15.07 12.81 6.75
N ASN A 171 14.90 11.50 6.55
CA ASN A 171 14.54 10.92 5.26
C ASN A 171 13.16 11.41 4.77
N ASN A 172 12.16 11.49 5.67
CA ASN A 172 10.83 11.96 5.29
C ASN A 172 10.78 13.49 5.12
N ILE A 173 11.55 14.24 5.91
CA ILE A 173 11.71 15.69 5.74
C ILE A 173 12.35 15.98 4.37
N ALA A 174 13.43 15.26 4.03
CA ALA A 174 14.08 15.39 2.72
C ALA A 174 13.16 14.99 1.57
N SER A 175 12.36 13.92 1.75
CA SER A 175 11.36 13.49 0.76
C SER A 175 10.32 14.57 0.46
N ARG A 176 9.75 15.21 1.51
CA ARG A 176 8.80 16.32 1.34
C ARG A 176 9.44 17.48 0.59
N LYS A 177 10.65 17.88 0.99
CA LYS A 177 11.39 18.95 0.28
C LYS A 177 11.62 18.62 -1.18
N LEU A 178 11.95 17.36 -1.51
CA LEU A 178 12.12 16.92 -2.90
C LEU A 178 10.81 17.04 -3.68
N PHE A 179 9.70 16.58 -3.13
CA PHE A 179 8.38 16.65 -3.77
C PHE A 179 7.94 18.10 -3.97
N ASP A 180 8.09 18.96 -2.95
CA ASP A 180 7.74 20.38 -3.03
C ASP A 180 8.55 21.09 -4.12
N CYS A 181 9.87 20.88 -4.16
CA CYS A 181 10.74 21.52 -5.16
C CYS A 181 10.51 21.01 -6.59
N CYS A 182 10.05 19.75 -6.75
CA CYS A 182 9.88 19.13 -8.08
C CYS A 182 8.42 19.10 -8.55
N GLY A 183 7.49 19.72 -7.82
CA GLY A 183 6.08 19.81 -8.17
C GLY A 183 5.39 18.46 -8.22
N VAL A 184 5.68 17.59 -7.24
CA VAL A 184 4.94 16.35 -7.00
C VAL A 184 4.00 16.57 -5.83
N ASN A 185 2.72 16.42 -6.06
CA ASN A 185 1.71 16.52 -5.02
C ASN A 185 1.76 15.28 -4.11
N TYR A 186 1.59 15.49 -2.81
CA TYR A 186 1.43 14.36 -1.88
C TYR A 186 0.34 14.66 -0.88
N ARG A 187 -0.44 13.65 -0.58
CA ARG A 187 -1.53 13.77 0.40
C ARG A 187 -1.81 12.45 1.09
N LYS A 188 -2.28 12.56 2.31
CA LYS A 188 -2.84 11.42 3.03
C LYS A 188 -4.19 11.06 2.42
N ILE A 189 -4.47 9.75 2.27
CA ILE A 189 -5.78 9.30 1.80
C ILE A 189 -6.85 9.76 2.79
N ASP A 190 -7.94 10.31 2.28
CA ASP A 190 -9.11 10.68 3.08
C ASP A 190 -10.09 9.50 3.13
N LEU A 191 -10.04 8.76 4.23
CA LEU A 191 -11.01 7.71 4.52
C LEU A 191 -12.09 8.30 5.39
N LYS A 192 -13.29 8.40 4.87
CA LYS A 192 -14.45 8.98 5.58
C LYS A 192 -14.83 8.22 6.83
N GLU A 193 -14.50 6.93 6.91
CA GLU A 193 -14.78 6.03 8.04
C GLU A 193 -13.67 4.98 8.16
N ASP A 194 -13.54 4.36 9.34
CA ASP A 194 -12.70 3.18 9.53
C ASP A 194 -13.31 2.00 8.76
N LYS A 195 -12.86 1.78 7.53
CA LYS A 195 -13.39 0.77 6.63
C LYS A 195 -12.54 -0.48 6.66
N LYS A 196 -13.18 -1.61 6.90
CA LYS A 196 -12.58 -2.94 6.68
C LYS A 196 -13.04 -3.46 5.32
N ILE A 197 -12.08 -3.78 4.46
CA ILE A 197 -12.33 -4.54 3.25
C ILE A 197 -11.89 -5.98 3.54
N ALA A 198 -12.82 -6.92 3.53
CA ALA A 198 -12.55 -8.34 3.69
C ALA A 198 -12.71 -9.05 2.35
N ILE A 199 -11.73 -9.89 2.01
CA ILE A 199 -11.77 -10.74 0.81
C ILE A 199 -11.77 -12.18 1.31
N GLU A 200 -12.82 -12.93 0.99
CA GLU A 200 -12.90 -14.37 1.27
C GLU A 200 -12.49 -15.13 0.02
N LEU A 201 -11.45 -15.93 0.15
CA LEU A 201 -11.04 -16.88 -0.89
C LEU A 201 -11.74 -18.21 -0.58
N LYS A 202 -12.74 -18.55 -1.39
CA LYS A 202 -13.50 -19.82 -1.27
C LYS A 202 -12.80 -20.93 -2.03
#